data_3e76624240c156772b16ce469768d37a
#
_entry.id   3e76624240c156772b16ce469768d37a
#
_cell.length_a   1.000
_cell.length_b   1.000
_cell.length_c   1.000
_cell.angle_alpha   90.00
_cell.angle_beta   90.00
_cell.angle_gamma   90.00
#
_symmetry.space_group_name_H-M   'P 1'
#
loop_
_entity.id
_entity.type
_entity.pdbx_description
1 polymer ?
#
loop_
_entity_poly.entity_id
_entity_poly.type
_entity_poly.pdbx_seq_one_letter_code
_entity_poly.pdbx_strand_id
1 'polypeptide(L)' 'MNIDDFIRGQRDCKAGKPHEAGKSNDYNRGYAAQYELEQVQAWFSMKGASHGR' A
#
# COMPACT_ATOMS: atom_id res chain seq x y z
N MET A 1 -12.03 -5.08 14.14
CA MET A 1 -11.33 -4.91 12.85
C MET A 1 -11.56 -6.13 11.96
N ASN A 2 -11.90 -5.90 10.71
CA ASN A 2 -12.07 -6.99 9.76
C ASN A 2 -10.74 -7.22 9.04
N ILE A 3 -10.01 -8.21 9.50
CA ILE A 3 -8.67 -8.47 8.98
C ILE A 3 -8.70 -8.91 7.51
N ASP A 4 -9.76 -9.60 7.12
CA ASP A 4 -9.90 -10.03 5.73
C ASP A 4 -10.01 -8.84 4.79
N ASP A 5 -10.80 -7.85 5.20
CA ASP A 5 -10.94 -6.63 4.39
C ASP A 5 -9.63 -5.86 4.35
N PHE A 6 -8.93 -5.80 5.47
CA PHE A 6 -7.63 -5.13 5.52
C PHE A 6 -6.67 -5.79 4.54
N ILE A 7 -6.60 -7.11 4.56
CA ILE A 7 -5.70 -7.84 3.67
C ILE A 7 -6.11 -7.65 2.21
N ARG A 8 -7.42 -7.62 1.95
CA ARG A 8 -7.90 -7.38 0.58
C ARG A 8 -7.46 -6.01 0.08
N GLY A 9 -7.55 -5.00 0.94
CA GLY A 9 -7.07 -3.66 0.58
C GLY A 9 -5.59 -3.67 0.24
N GLN A 10 -4.81 -4.35 1.05
CA GLN A 10 -3.38 -4.46 0.79
C GLN A 10 -3.10 -5.16 -0.53
N ARG A 11 -3.82 -6.24 -0.80
CA ARG A 11 -3.64 -6.99 -2.04
C ARG A 11 -3.99 -6.16 -3.26
N ASP A 12 -5.09 -5.42 -3.18
CA ASP A 12 -5.51 -4.59 -4.31
C ASP A 12 -4.47 -3.52 -4.61
N CYS A 13 -3.96 -2.88 -3.57
CA CYS A 13 -2.93 -1.87 -3.75
C CYS A 13 -1.67 -2.48 -4.34
N LYS A 14 -1.25 -3.62 -3.81
CA LYS A 14 -0.04 -4.30 -4.27
C LYS A 14 -0.16 -4.73 -5.73
N ALA A 15 -1.37 -5.13 -6.12
CA ALA A 15 -1.62 -5.56 -7.49
C ALA A 15 -1.75 -4.40 -8.46
N GLY A 16 -1.72 -3.16 -7.96
CA GLY A 16 -1.86 -2.00 -8.80
C GLY A 16 -3.30 -1.68 -9.17
N LYS A 17 -4.26 -2.30 -8.49
CA LYS A 17 -5.66 -2.01 -8.75
C LYS A 17 -6.05 -0.68 -8.14
N PRO A 18 -6.96 0.06 -8.77
CA PRO A 18 -7.40 1.33 -8.21
C PRO A 18 -8.20 1.09 -6.93
N HIS A 19 -8.09 2.05 -6.01
CA HIS A 19 -8.86 2.01 -4.78
C HIS A 19 -10.35 2.05 -5.10
N GLU A 20 -11.11 1.12 -4.50
CA GLU A 20 -12.53 1.07 -4.72
C GLU A 20 -13.27 1.84 -3.65
N ALA A 21 -14.04 2.83 -4.07
CA ALA A 21 -14.88 3.58 -3.14
C ALA A 21 -16.02 2.70 -2.64
N GLY A 22 -16.51 3.01 -1.45
CA GLY A 22 -17.63 2.26 -0.89
C GLY A 22 -17.27 0.99 -0.17
N LYS A 23 -16.00 0.66 -0.10
CA LYS A 23 -15.56 -0.47 0.68
C LYS A 23 -15.46 -0.09 2.16
N SER A 24 -15.26 -1.08 3.02
CA SER A 24 -15.19 -0.85 4.46
C SER A 24 -13.97 -0.01 4.82
N ASN A 25 -14.01 0.54 6.04
CA ASN A 25 -12.87 1.28 6.55
C ASN A 25 -11.63 0.40 6.65
N ASP A 26 -11.81 -0.87 6.98
CA ASP A 26 -10.67 -1.78 7.08
C ASP A 26 -10.03 -2.00 5.73
N TYR A 27 -10.83 -2.12 4.67
CA TYR A 27 -10.30 -2.18 3.32
C TYR A 27 -9.51 -0.92 3.00
N ASN A 28 -10.08 0.24 3.31
CA ASN A 28 -9.42 1.51 3.04
C ASN A 28 -8.10 1.62 3.78
N ARG A 29 -8.08 1.17 5.02
CA ARG A 29 -6.86 1.20 5.82
C ARG A 29 -5.79 0.28 5.26
N GLY A 30 -6.20 -0.91 4.83
CA GLY A 30 -5.26 -1.84 4.24
C GLY A 30 -4.66 -1.31 2.95
N TYR A 31 -5.51 -0.74 2.11
CA TYR A 31 -5.06 -0.15 0.86
C TYR A 31 -4.06 0.98 1.13
N ALA A 32 -4.42 1.88 2.05
CA ALA A 32 -3.56 3.02 2.37
C ALA A 32 -2.24 2.57 3.00
N ALA A 33 -2.31 1.58 3.89
CA ALA A 33 -1.10 1.09 4.53
C ALA A 33 -0.13 0.51 3.51
N GLN A 34 -0.64 -0.26 2.56
CA GLN A 34 0.19 -0.83 1.52
C GLN A 34 0.74 0.25 0.60
N TYR A 35 -0.11 1.22 0.26
CA TYR A 35 0.32 2.32 -0.58
C TYR A 35 1.49 3.07 0.06
N GLU A 36 1.37 3.39 1.34
CA GLU A 36 2.43 4.10 2.05
C GLU A 36 3.70 3.27 2.12
N LEU A 37 3.56 1.98 2.37
CA LEU A 37 4.70 1.09 2.42
C LEU A 37 5.45 1.10 1.09
N GLU A 38 4.72 1.02 -0.01
CA GLU A 38 5.33 1.02 -1.33
C GLU A 38 6.01 2.35 -1.63
N GLN A 39 5.42 3.45 -1.18
CA GLN A 39 6.04 4.76 -1.36
C GLN A 39 7.35 4.86 -0.58
N VAL A 40 7.34 4.39 0.65
CA VAL A 40 8.54 4.41 1.48
C VAL A 40 9.63 3.53 0.87
N GLN A 41 9.26 2.35 0.40
CA GLN A 41 10.22 1.46 -0.22
C GLN A 41 10.82 2.06 -1.48
N ALA A 42 9.98 2.71 -2.29
CA ALA A 42 10.46 3.37 -3.49
C ALA A 42 11.41 4.51 -3.14
N TRP A 43 11.06 5.25 -2.11
CA TRP A 43 11.91 6.35 -1.66
C TRP A 43 13.27 5.85 -1.19
N PHE A 44 13.27 4.78 -0.40
CA PHE A 44 14.53 4.20 0.07
C PHE A 44 15.34 3.65 -1.07
N SER A 45 14.71 3.02 -2.04
CA SER A 45 15.42 2.49 -3.19
C SER A 45 16.09 3.59 -3.98
N MET A 46 15.36 4.66 -4.20
CA MET A 46 15.92 5.80 -4.92
C MET A 46 17.07 6.43 -4.16
N LYS A 47 16.85 6.61 -2.88
CA LYS A 47 17.88 7.21 -2.05
C LYS A 47 19.09 6.31 -1.96
N GLY A 48 18.87 5.03 -1.84
CA GLY A 48 19.95 4.07 -1.82
C GLY A 48 20.75 4.07 -3.11
N ALA A 49 20.05 4.14 -4.22
CA ALA A 49 20.69 4.14 -5.51
C ALA A 49 21.53 5.41 -5.69
N SER A 50 20.97 6.55 -5.37
CA SER A 50 21.72 7.79 -5.52
C SER A 50 22.81 7.89 -4.48
N HIS A 51 22.59 7.26 -3.35
CA HIS A 51 23.55 7.27 -2.27
C HIS A 51 24.68 6.30 -2.50
N GLY A 52 24.38 5.31 -3.28
CA GLY A 52 25.34 4.24 -3.54
C GLY A 52 26.58 4.72 -4.24
N ARG A 53 26.76 5.94 -4.21
CA ARG A 53 27.91 6.50 -4.71
C ARG A 53 28.96 6.44 -3.89
#